data_8600cdc5b36a562970f0580bf052dfdb
#
_entry.id   8600cdc5b36a562970f0580bf052dfdb
#
_cell.length_a   1.000
_cell.length_b   1.000
_cell.length_c   1.000
_cell.angle_alpha   90.00
_cell.angle_beta   90.00
_cell.angle_gamma   90.00
#
_symmetry.space_group_name_H-M   'P 1'
#
loop_
_entity.id
_entity.type
_entity.pdbx_description
1 polymer ?
#
loop_
_entity_poly.entity_id
_entity_poly.type
_entity_poly.pdbx_seq_one_letter_code
_entity_poly.pdbx_strand_id
1 'polypeptide(L)'
;NAHPGGYVEHVLHITQFVQQIYRLWGQNGAKIDNFTEEELIFAALHHDLGKVGNLVEDNYIENDSDWHRKNQGLIYKHNPNIDYMTVTDRACWLLQHFGVKMTETEFIGMRLADGLYEEANKGYYMNWSKDNQLSTNLAYILHQADMMASKIEYDQWARGDHDLKVDKVKEEKKKTEQSKAANQAFKELFGE
;
A
#
# COMPACT_ATOMS: atom_id res chain seq x y z
N ASN A 1 -2.84 -0.08 -9.19
CA ASN A 1 -4.01 -0.68 -8.49
C ASN A 1 -5.24 0.23 -8.51
N ALA A 2 -5.59 0.73 -9.70
CA ALA A 2 -6.76 1.59 -9.89
C ALA A 2 -8.05 0.74 -9.98
N HIS A 3 -8.36 0.01 -8.90
CA HIS A 3 -9.57 -0.83 -8.79
C HIS A 3 -10.04 -0.89 -7.32
N PRO A 4 -11.31 -1.21 -7.06
CA PRO A 4 -11.81 -1.37 -5.69
C PRO A 4 -11.00 -2.41 -4.92
N GLY A 5 -10.46 -2.02 -3.76
CA GLY A 5 -9.58 -2.87 -2.95
C GLY A 5 -8.10 -2.86 -3.33
N GLY A 6 -7.72 -2.20 -4.44
CA GLY A 6 -6.35 -2.17 -4.93
C GLY A 6 -5.34 -1.56 -3.96
N TYR A 7 -5.75 -0.59 -3.16
CA TYR A 7 -4.92 -0.05 -2.07
C TYR A 7 -4.56 -1.14 -1.04
N VAL A 8 -5.56 -1.90 -0.58
CA VAL A 8 -5.33 -2.96 0.42
C VAL A 8 -4.46 -4.07 -0.16
N GLU A 9 -4.70 -4.48 -1.40
CA GLU A 9 -3.87 -5.48 -2.10
C GLU A 9 -2.42 -5.04 -2.18
N HIS A 10 -2.17 -3.79 -2.59
CA HIS A 10 -0.84 -3.20 -2.67
C HIS A 10 -0.11 -3.20 -1.32
N VAL A 11 -0.76 -2.72 -0.28
CA VAL A 11 -0.19 -2.68 1.08
C VAL A 11 0.14 -4.08 1.61
N LEU A 12 -0.70 -5.08 1.32
CA LEU A 12 -0.42 -6.47 1.68
C LEU A 12 0.78 -7.03 0.92
N HIS A 13 0.92 -6.73 -0.37
CA HIS A 13 2.09 -7.12 -1.15
C HIS A 13 3.37 -6.49 -0.59
N ILE A 14 3.35 -5.19 -0.30
CA ILE A 14 4.50 -4.51 0.29
C ILE A 14 4.86 -5.14 1.63
N THR A 15 3.88 -5.42 2.49
CA THR A 15 4.12 -6.05 3.79
C THR A 15 4.80 -7.43 3.66
N GLN A 16 4.46 -8.21 2.65
CA GLN A 16 5.14 -9.47 2.36
C GLN A 16 6.57 -9.24 1.84
N PHE A 17 6.74 -8.26 0.96
CA PHE A 17 8.05 -7.98 0.34
C PHE A 17 9.04 -7.37 1.32
N VAL A 18 8.62 -6.49 2.22
CA VAL A 18 9.53 -5.94 3.24
C VAL A 18 10.12 -7.04 4.10
N GLN A 19 9.34 -8.06 4.49
CA GLN A 19 9.83 -9.19 5.27
C GLN A 19 10.85 -10.04 4.49
N GLN A 20 10.62 -10.25 3.19
CA GLN A 20 11.53 -11.00 2.33
C GLN A 20 12.84 -10.24 2.12
N ILE A 21 12.75 -8.94 1.80
CA ILE A 21 13.91 -8.07 1.57
C ILE A 21 14.70 -7.89 2.87
N TYR A 22 14.04 -7.69 4.02
CA TYR A 22 14.67 -7.62 5.33
C TYR A 22 15.56 -8.84 5.60
N ARG A 23 15.02 -10.04 5.39
CA ARG A 23 15.78 -11.29 5.54
C ARG A 23 16.94 -11.37 4.55
N LEU A 24 16.71 -11.00 3.29
CA LEU A 24 17.74 -10.99 2.25
C LEU A 24 18.90 -10.03 2.62
N TRP A 25 18.58 -8.84 3.12
CA TRP A 25 19.58 -7.88 3.56
C TRP A 25 20.43 -8.42 4.72
N GLY A 26 19.78 -8.99 5.74
CA GLY A 26 20.46 -9.60 6.89
C GLY A 26 21.36 -10.76 6.47
N GLN A 27 20.89 -11.67 5.62
CA GLN A 27 21.66 -12.80 5.09
C GLN A 27 22.91 -12.36 4.33
N ASN A 28 22.90 -11.18 3.72
CA ASN A 28 24.03 -10.60 3.01
C ASN A 28 24.87 -9.64 3.86
N GLY A 29 24.67 -9.61 5.17
CA GLY A 29 25.53 -8.90 6.13
C GLY A 29 25.17 -7.41 6.31
N ALA A 30 24.00 -6.97 5.86
CA ALA A 30 23.53 -5.62 6.15
C ALA A 30 23.20 -5.48 7.64
N LYS A 31 23.41 -4.26 8.18
CA LYS A 31 22.99 -3.92 9.53
C LYS A 31 21.47 -3.75 9.57
N ILE A 32 20.79 -4.68 10.22
CA ILE A 32 19.33 -4.73 10.39
C ILE A 32 18.91 -4.89 11.87
N ASP A 33 19.86 -4.75 12.79
CA ASP A 33 19.68 -4.93 14.24
C ASP A 33 19.37 -3.64 15.00
N ASN A 34 19.30 -2.52 14.29
CA ASN A 34 19.04 -1.20 14.85
C ASN A 34 17.63 -0.66 14.58
N PHE A 35 16.75 -1.51 14.12
CA PHE A 35 15.30 -1.33 14.03
C PHE A 35 14.62 -2.71 14.11
N THR A 36 13.34 -2.74 14.39
CA THR A 36 12.58 -4.00 14.55
C THR A 36 11.80 -4.35 13.29
N GLU A 37 11.43 -5.62 13.13
CA GLU A 37 10.54 -6.06 12.04
C GLU A 37 9.15 -5.43 12.19
N GLU A 38 8.69 -5.19 13.43
CA GLU A 38 7.43 -4.52 13.73
C GLU A 38 7.42 -3.07 13.23
N GLU A 39 8.50 -2.31 13.44
CA GLU A 39 8.65 -0.95 12.90
C GLU A 39 8.61 -0.94 11.37
N LEU A 40 9.25 -1.92 10.72
CA LEU A 40 9.24 -2.06 9.27
C LEU A 40 7.83 -2.39 8.76
N ILE A 41 7.12 -3.33 9.40
CA ILE A 41 5.75 -3.69 9.06
C ILE A 41 4.81 -2.50 9.29
N PHE A 42 4.97 -1.78 10.40
CA PHE A 42 4.19 -0.58 10.68
C PHE A 42 4.34 0.46 9.56
N ALA A 43 5.57 0.76 9.17
CA ALA A 43 5.83 1.71 8.09
C ALA A 43 5.27 1.21 6.75
N ALA A 44 5.39 -0.09 6.44
CA ALA A 44 4.83 -0.69 5.23
C ALA A 44 3.31 -0.60 5.16
N LEU A 45 2.62 -0.83 6.28
CA LEU A 45 1.16 -0.76 6.36
C LEU A 45 0.62 0.66 6.19
N HIS A 46 1.38 1.68 6.59
CA HIS A 46 0.86 3.03 6.75
C HIS A 46 1.44 4.06 5.77
N HIS A 47 2.54 3.78 5.05
CA HIS A 47 3.20 4.78 4.19
C HIS A 47 2.23 5.38 3.15
N ASP A 48 1.33 4.60 2.65
CA ASP A 48 0.34 4.94 1.63
C ASP A 48 -1.06 5.25 2.19
N LEU A 49 -1.24 5.31 3.51
CA LEU A 49 -2.55 5.51 4.14
C LEU A 49 -3.25 6.78 3.66
N GLY A 50 -2.51 7.81 3.26
CA GLY A 50 -3.07 9.03 2.71
C GLY A 50 -3.86 8.86 1.42
N LYS A 51 -3.72 7.70 0.73
CA LYS A 51 -4.50 7.36 -0.46
C LYS A 51 -6.00 7.15 -0.16
N VAL A 52 -6.36 6.86 1.08
CA VAL A 52 -7.77 6.67 1.47
C VAL A 52 -8.56 7.99 1.51
N GLY A 53 -7.90 9.13 1.67
CA GLY A 53 -8.54 10.44 1.77
C GLY A 53 -8.40 11.09 3.14
N ASN A 54 -9.35 11.94 3.49
CA ASN A 54 -9.43 12.53 4.82
C ASN A 54 -10.59 11.91 5.62
N LEU A 55 -11.09 12.60 6.64
CA LEU A 55 -12.16 12.07 7.49
C LEU A 55 -13.56 12.16 6.87
N VAL A 56 -13.68 12.82 5.73
CA VAL A 56 -14.97 13.14 5.09
C VAL A 56 -14.99 12.73 3.62
N GLU A 57 -13.88 12.92 2.91
CA GLU A 57 -13.79 12.78 1.47
C GLU A 57 -12.71 11.75 1.07
N ASP A 58 -13.02 10.94 0.07
CA ASP A 58 -12.06 10.03 -0.56
C ASP A 58 -11.01 10.83 -1.35
N ASN A 59 -9.75 10.39 -1.33
CA ASN A 59 -8.66 11.02 -2.10
C ASN A 59 -8.83 10.85 -3.61
N TYR A 60 -9.47 9.76 -4.02
CA TYR A 60 -9.73 9.43 -5.41
C TYR A 60 -11.21 9.21 -5.64
N ILE A 61 -11.73 9.80 -6.72
CA ILE A 61 -13.08 9.59 -7.22
C ILE A 61 -13.05 9.03 -8.63
N GLU A 62 -14.14 8.43 -9.08
CA GLU A 62 -14.24 7.95 -10.46
C GLU A 62 -13.97 9.09 -11.45
N ASN A 63 -13.21 8.76 -12.49
CA ASN A 63 -12.95 9.71 -13.56
C ASN A 63 -14.18 9.81 -14.46
N ASP A 64 -14.76 10.98 -14.57
CA ASP A 64 -15.94 11.28 -15.39
C ASP A 64 -15.65 11.33 -16.91
N SER A 65 -14.36 11.37 -17.28
CA SER A 65 -13.94 11.39 -18.69
C SER A 65 -13.82 9.99 -19.26
N ASP A 66 -14.75 9.60 -20.13
CA ASP A 66 -14.68 8.32 -20.86
C ASP A 66 -13.40 8.20 -21.70
N TRP A 67 -12.92 9.30 -22.24
CA TRP A 67 -11.70 9.31 -23.04
C TRP A 67 -10.47 8.93 -22.19
N HIS A 68 -10.33 9.52 -21.00
CA HIS A 68 -9.22 9.21 -20.10
C HIS A 68 -9.30 7.77 -19.59
N ARG A 69 -10.50 7.28 -19.28
CA ARG A 69 -10.70 5.89 -18.85
C ARG A 69 -10.30 4.90 -19.94
N LYS A 70 -10.77 5.12 -21.19
CA LYS A 70 -10.58 4.18 -22.31
C LYS A 70 -9.19 4.24 -22.93
N ASN A 71 -8.60 5.44 -23.05
CA ASN A 71 -7.36 5.64 -23.80
C ASN A 71 -6.12 5.71 -22.90
N GLN A 72 -6.27 6.07 -21.63
CA GLN A 72 -5.16 6.21 -20.69
C GLN A 72 -5.26 5.27 -19.47
N GLY A 73 -6.32 4.50 -19.34
CA GLY A 73 -6.55 3.62 -18.18
C GLY A 73 -6.77 4.38 -16.86
N LEU A 74 -7.04 5.70 -16.94
CA LEU A 74 -7.26 6.55 -15.77
C LEU A 74 -8.69 6.41 -15.26
N ILE A 75 -8.98 5.31 -14.58
CA ILE A 75 -10.30 4.99 -14.04
C ILE A 75 -10.67 5.95 -12.91
N TYR A 76 -9.69 6.38 -12.12
CA TYR A 76 -9.85 7.31 -11.01
C TYR A 76 -9.07 8.61 -11.27
N LYS A 77 -9.52 9.70 -10.65
CA LYS A 77 -8.84 11.00 -10.59
C LYS A 77 -8.80 11.50 -9.15
N HIS A 78 -7.90 12.43 -8.86
CA HIS A 78 -7.90 13.11 -7.58
C HIS A 78 -9.23 13.83 -7.34
N ASN A 79 -9.72 13.76 -6.11
CA ASN A 79 -10.93 14.45 -5.68
C ASN A 79 -10.63 15.95 -5.53
N PRO A 80 -11.28 16.84 -6.30
CA PRO A 80 -11.05 18.28 -6.21
C PRO A 80 -11.62 18.92 -4.92
N ASN A 81 -12.42 18.17 -4.15
CA ASN A 81 -13.03 18.68 -2.91
C ASN A 81 -12.14 18.45 -1.68
N ILE A 82 -11.01 17.76 -1.84
CA ILE A 82 -10.06 17.52 -0.76
C ILE A 82 -8.87 18.47 -0.90
N ASP A 83 -8.44 19.08 0.20
CA ASP A 83 -7.24 19.92 0.20
C ASP A 83 -6.03 19.13 -0.26
N TYR A 84 -5.21 19.78 -1.09
CA TYR A 84 -3.97 19.14 -1.55
C TYR A 84 -3.03 18.85 -0.38
N MET A 85 -2.61 17.60 -0.31
CA MET A 85 -1.59 17.12 0.63
C MET A 85 -0.89 15.93 -0.03
N THR A 86 0.42 15.77 0.18
CA THR A 86 1.08 14.55 -0.29
C THR A 86 0.47 13.32 0.40
N VAL A 87 0.55 12.16 -0.24
CA VAL A 87 0.04 10.90 0.34
C VAL A 87 0.68 10.63 1.70
N THR A 88 1.99 10.81 1.79
CA THR A 88 2.77 10.58 3.01
C THR A 88 2.41 11.58 4.12
N ASP A 89 2.28 12.88 3.80
CA ASP A 89 1.90 13.88 4.80
C ASP A 89 0.50 13.61 5.33
N ARG A 90 -0.43 13.24 4.46
CA ARG A 90 -1.80 12.85 4.85
C ARG A 90 -1.81 11.58 5.69
N ALA A 91 -0.96 10.59 5.38
CA ALA A 91 -0.81 9.39 6.19
C ALA A 91 -0.37 9.74 7.62
N CYS A 92 0.67 10.57 7.76
CA CYS A 92 1.14 11.04 9.06
C CYS A 92 0.07 11.84 9.82
N TRP A 93 -0.67 12.71 9.10
CA TRP A 93 -1.77 13.48 9.70
C TRP A 93 -2.89 12.57 10.21
N LEU A 94 -3.29 11.55 9.45
CA LEU A 94 -4.31 10.57 9.86
C LEU A 94 -3.86 9.80 11.11
N LEU A 95 -2.64 9.29 11.14
CA LEU A 95 -2.11 8.57 12.31
C LEU A 95 -2.10 9.47 13.55
N GLN A 96 -1.64 10.72 13.41
CA GLN A 96 -1.68 11.69 14.50
C GLN A 96 -3.11 11.99 14.96
N HIS A 97 -4.06 12.16 14.02
CA HIS A 97 -5.46 12.44 14.32
C HIS A 97 -6.08 11.33 15.18
N PHE A 98 -5.77 10.06 14.87
CA PHE A 98 -6.26 8.91 15.63
C PHE A 98 -5.41 8.56 16.86
N GLY A 99 -4.42 9.38 17.19
CA GLY A 99 -3.56 9.18 18.36
C GLY A 99 -2.62 7.98 18.24
N VAL A 100 -2.36 7.51 17.02
CA VAL A 100 -1.38 6.45 16.77
C VAL A 100 0.02 7.03 16.90
N LYS A 101 0.78 6.51 17.84
CA LYS A 101 2.17 6.95 18.08
C LYS A 101 3.10 6.24 17.10
N MET A 102 4.05 6.97 16.58
CA MET A 102 5.12 6.46 15.74
C MET A 102 6.48 6.64 16.43
N THR A 103 7.39 5.72 16.21
CA THR A 103 8.81 5.92 16.52
C THR A 103 9.41 6.86 15.46
N GLU A 104 10.59 7.42 15.75
CA GLU A 104 11.34 8.22 14.77
C GLU A 104 11.72 7.40 13.54
N THR A 105 12.05 6.12 13.74
CA THR A 105 12.39 5.17 12.68
C THR A 105 11.19 4.89 11.76
N GLU A 106 10.01 4.65 12.32
CA GLU A 106 8.76 4.46 11.56
C GLU A 106 8.42 5.72 10.76
N PHE A 107 8.49 6.89 11.38
CA PHE A 107 8.21 8.16 10.72
C PHE A 107 9.15 8.40 9.54
N ILE A 108 10.47 8.23 9.72
CA ILE A 108 11.46 8.41 8.66
C ILE A 108 11.26 7.36 7.56
N GLY A 109 10.94 6.11 7.93
CA GLY A 109 10.61 5.05 6.97
C GLY A 109 9.45 5.44 6.06
N MET A 110 8.33 5.84 6.65
CA MET A 110 7.13 6.30 5.93
C MET A 110 7.45 7.54 5.08
N ARG A 111 8.12 8.54 5.67
CA ARG A 111 8.44 9.81 5.00
C ARG A 111 9.29 9.61 3.75
N LEU A 112 10.11 8.57 3.71
CA LEU A 112 11.05 8.29 2.64
C LEU A 112 10.62 7.12 1.74
N ALA A 113 9.41 6.57 1.90
CA ALA A 113 8.95 5.40 1.15
C ALA A 113 9.01 5.58 -0.37
N ASP A 114 8.66 6.77 -0.88
CA ASP A 114 8.77 7.11 -2.31
C ASP A 114 10.22 7.13 -2.83
N GLY A 115 11.20 7.04 -1.94
CA GLY A 115 12.62 6.96 -2.30
C GLY A 115 13.07 8.09 -3.20
N LEU A 116 13.80 7.75 -4.26
CA LEU A 116 14.34 8.73 -5.22
C LEU A 116 13.30 9.26 -6.23
N TYR A 117 12.08 8.76 -6.21
CA TYR A 117 10.99 9.32 -7.02
C TYR A 117 10.52 10.68 -6.49
N GLU A 118 10.72 10.93 -5.19
CA GLU A 118 10.45 12.22 -4.57
C GLU A 118 11.78 13.02 -4.45
N GLU A 119 11.84 14.17 -5.10
CA GLU A 119 13.04 15.02 -5.14
C GLU A 119 13.53 15.42 -3.73
N ALA A 120 12.61 15.70 -2.82
CA ALA A 120 12.93 16.08 -1.44
C ALA A 120 13.64 14.96 -0.66
N ASN A 121 13.53 13.72 -1.10
CA ASN A 121 14.14 12.57 -0.44
C ASN A 121 15.61 12.36 -0.85
N LYS A 122 16.06 12.95 -1.96
CA LYS A 122 17.42 12.74 -2.47
C LYS A 122 18.50 13.05 -1.46
N GLY A 123 18.31 14.09 -0.66
CA GLY A 123 19.27 14.48 0.38
C GLY A 123 19.49 13.40 1.45
N TYR A 124 18.50 12.55 1.69
CA TYR A 124 18.61 11.42 2.62
C TYR A 124 19.27 10.20 1.99
N TYR A 125 18.94 9.88 0.74
CA TYR A 125 19.41 8.66 0.07
C TYR A 125 20.82 8.81 -0.54
N MET A 126 21.19 10.01 -0.98
CA MET A 126 22.42 10.28 -1.73
C MET A 126 23.50 10.99 -0.91
N ASN A 127 23.31 11.13 0.39
CA ASN A 127 24.28 11.78 1.26
C ASN A 127 25.28 10.76 1.81
N TRP A 128 26.57 10.99 1.55
CA TRP A 128 27.67 10.13 2.00
C TRP A 128 28.40 10.68 3.24
N SER A 129 27.96 11.84 3.76
CA SER A 129 28.52 12.38 5.01
C SER A 129 28.04 11.54 6.19
N LYS A 130 28.98 11.14 7.06
CA LYS A 130 28.67 10.36 8.26
C LYS A 130 27.65 11.04 9.18
N ASP A 131 27.63 12.37 9.20
CA ASP A 131 26.76 13.17 10.06
C ASP A 131 25.33 13.31 9.54
N ASN A 132 25.09 12.91 8.27
CA ASN A 132 23.81 13.08 7.59
C ASN A 132 23.30 11.77 6.97
N GLN A 133 23.79 10.62 7.41
CA GLN A 133 23.32 9.32 6.95
C GLN A 133 22.08 8.91 7.73
N LEU A 134 21.20 8.16 7.07
CA LEU A 134 20.09 7.48 7.74
C LEU A 134 20.65 6.54 8.82
N SER A 135 20.05 6.59 10.00
CA SER A 135 20.46 5.78 11.15
C SER A 135 20.16 4.29 10.96
N THR A 136 19.14 3.98 10.13
CA THR A 136 18.68 2.61 9.88
C THR A 136 18.53 2.33 8.39
N ASN A 137 18.50 1.06 8.02
CA ASN A 137 18.21 0.60 6.66
C ASN A 137 16.71 0.44 6.37
N LEU A 138 15.83 0.76 7.30
CA LEU A 138 14.39 0.58 7.16
C LEU A 138 13.83 1.27 5.93
N ALA A 139 14.17 2.56 5.72
CA ALA A 139 13.69 3.33 4.57
C ALA A 139 14.13 2.72 3.22
N TYR A 140 15.35 2.18 3.14
CA TYR A 140 15.83 1.52 1.92
C TYR A 140 15.06 0.24 1.61
N ILE A 141 14.79 -0.57 2.64
CA ILE A 141 14.05 -1.82 2.51
C ILE A 141 12.60 -1.55 2.10
N LEU A 142 11.96 -0.57 2.74
CA LEU A 142 10.58 -0.18 2.42
C LEU A 142 10.48 0.34 0.97
N HIS A 143 11.36 1.26 0.58
CA HIS A 143 11.37 1.80 -0.79
C HIS A 143 11.58 0.69 -1.85
N GLN A 144 12.49 -0.26 -1.60
CA GLN A 144 12.69 -1.39 -2.52
C GLN A 144 11.44 -2.27 -2.63
N ALA A 145 10.76 -2.51 -1.51
CA ALA A 145 9.54 -3.30 -1.48
C ALA A 145 8.40 -2.63 -2.24
N ASP A 146 8.21 -1.32 -2.03
CA ASP A 146 7.19 -0.53 -2.72
C ASP A 146 7.43 -0.49 -4.23
N MET A 147 8.67 -0.17 -4.66
CA MET A 147 9.04 -0.19 -6.07
C MET A 147 8.82 -1.56 -6.70
N MET A 148 9.20 -2.65 -6.01
CA MET A 148 9.02 -4.01 -6.48
C MET A 148 7.54 -4.36 -6.59
N ALA A 149 6.72 -4.04 -5.60
CA ALA A 149 5.28 -4.25 -5.61
C ALA A 149 4.63 -3.52 -6.77
N SER A 150 4.86 -2.22 -6.86
CA SER A 150 4.31 -1.37 -7.93
C SER A 150 4.65 -1.89 -9.33
N LYS A 151 5.90 -2.36 -9.53
CA LYS A 151 6.33 -2.87 -10.83
C LYS A 151 5.71 -4.23 -11.15
N ILE A 152 5.64 -5.15 -10.19
CA ILE A 152 5.03 -6.47 -10.37
C ILE A 152 3.52 -6.32 -10.65
N GLU A 153 2.83 -5.46 -9.91
CA GLU A 153 1.41 -5.19 -10.08
C GLU A 153 1.10 -4.57 -11.44
N TYR A 154 1.95 -3.64 -11.91
CA TYR A 154 1.84 -3.10 -13.25
C TYR A 154 2.02 -4.18 -14.32
N ASP A 155 3.02 -5.05 -14.19
CA ASP A 155 3.27 -6.13 -15.14
C ASP A 155 2.12 -7.16 -15.16
N GLN A 156 1.50 -7.46 -14.00
CA GLN A 156 0.31 -8.31 -13.90
C GLN A 156 -0.89 -7.65 -14.61
N TRP A 157 -1.11 -6.35 -14.35
CA TRP A 157 -2.17 -5.60 -15.02
C TRP A 157 -1.96 -5.54 -16.54
N ALA A 158 -0.76 -5.27 -17.00
CA ALA A 158 -0.43 -5.19 -18.45
C ALA A 158 -0.63 -6.52 -19.19
N ARG A 159 -0.54 -7.66 -18.48
CA ARG A 159 -0.82 -8.99 -19.03
C ARG A 159 -2.29 -9.40 -18.92
N GLY A 160 -3.15 -8.61 -18.30
CA GLY A 160 -4.54 -8.96 -18.00
C GLY A 160 -4.72 -9.96 -16.86
N ASP A 161 -3.67 -10.27 -16.09
CA ASP A 161 -3.74 -11.22 -14.97
C ASP A 161 -4.67 -10.74 -13.84
N HIS A 162 -4.91 -9.43 -13.78
CA HIS A 162 -5.80 -8.81 -12.80
C HIS A 162 -7.27 -9.20 -13.02
N ASP A 163 -7.73 -9.25 -14.26
CA ASP A 163 -9.12 -9.61 -14.60
C ASP A 163 -9.42 -11.04 -14.17
N LEU A 164 -8.44 -11.94 -14.31
CA LEU A 164 -8.55 -13.33 -13.87
C LEU A 164 -8.70 -13.47 -12.34
N LYS A 165 -8.07 -12.58 -11.56
CA LYS A 165 -8.22 -12.57 -10.09
C LYS A 165 -9.60 -12.06 -9.67
N VAL A 166 -10.07 -10.98 -10.30
CA VAL A 166 -11.39 -10.40 -10.02
C VAL A 166 -12.51 -11.41 -10.32
N ASP A 167 -12.40 -12.13 -11.41
CA ASP A 167 -13.38 -13.15 -11.77
C ASP A 167 -13.36 -14.34 -10.81
N LYS A 168 -12.19 -14.80 -10.37
CA LYS A 168 -12.07 -15.85 -9.34
C LYS A 168 -12.69 -15.41 -8.01
N VAL A 169 -12.43 -14.19 -7.56
CA VAL A 169 -13.02 -13.64 -6.33
C VAL A 169 -14.54 -13.52 -6.44
N LYS A 170 -15.05 -13.11 -7.60
CA LYS A 170 -16.50 -13.06 -7.84
C LYS A 170 -17.12 -14.46 -7.83
N GLU A 171 -16.48 -15.45 -8.44
CA GLU A 171 -16.92 -16.85 -8.42
C GLU A 171 -16.90 -17.44 -7.01
N GLU A 172 -15.85 -17.19 -6.22
CA GLU A 172 -15.77 -17.67 -4.84
C GLU A 172 -16.82 -17.02 -3.95
N LYS A 173 -17.06 -15.71 -4.07
CA LYS A 173 -18.16 -15.03 -3.36
C LYS A 173 -19.51 -15.63 -3.73
N LYS A 174 -19.78 -15.85 -5.03
CA LYS A 174 -21.03 -16.44 -5.51
C LYS A 174 -21.23 -17.87 -4.98
N LYS A 175 -20.17 -18.69 -4.94
CA LYS A 175 -20.21 -20.05 -4.34
C LYS A 175 -20.47 -19.99 -2.85
N THR A 176 -19.87 -19.03 -2.14
CA THR A 176 -20.06 -18.87 -0.69
C THR A 176 -21.49 -18.41 -0.36
N GLU A 177 -22.04 -17.49 -1.13
CA GLU A 177 -23.43 -17.04 -0.98
C GLU A 177 -24.44 -18.17 -1.29
N GLN A 178 -24.20 -18.93 -2.35
CA GLN A 178 -25.02 -20.10 -2.69
C GLN A 178 -24.96 -21.16 -1.60
N SER A 179 -23.78 -21.42 -1.02
CA SER A 179 -23.62 -22.36 0.09
C SER A 179 -24.35 -21.89 1.35
N LYS A 180 -24.28 -20.58 1.68
CA LYS A 180 -25.03 -20.01 2.81
C LYS A 180 -26.53 -20.09 2.60
N ALA A 181 -27.01 -19.78 1.40
CA ALA A 181 -28.45 -19.87 1.06
C ALA A 181 -28.93 -21.32 1.11
N ALA A 182 -28.15 -22.27 0.61
CA ALA A 182 -28.49 -23.71 0.68
C ALA A 182 -28.53 -24.23 2.11
N ASN A 183 -27.57 -23.81 2.97
CA ASN A 183 -27.55 -24.17 4.38
C ASN A 183 -28.75 -23.56 5.15
N GLN A 184 -29.14 -22.35 4.80
CA GLN A 184 -30.31 -21.71 5.42
C GLN A 184 -31.62 -22.41 5.00
N ALA A 185 -31.77 -22.71 3.72
CA ALA A 185 -32.91 -23.47 3.22
C ALA A 185 -32.97 -24.86 3.82
N PHE A 186 -31.84 -25.53 4.04
CA PHE A 186 -31.80 -26.84 4.71
C PHE A 186 -32.24 -26.74 6.17
N LYS A 187 -31.81 -25.72 6.92
CA LYS A 187 -32.26 -25.47 8.29
C LYS A 187 -33.77 -25.19 8.39
N GLU A 188 -34.33 -24.45 7.42
CA GLU A 188 -35.74 -24.14 7.36
C GLU A 188 -36.61 -25.39 7.04
N LEU A 189 -36.10 -26.35 6.28
CA LEU A 189 -36.80 -27.55 5.88
C LEU A 189 -36.68 -28.69 6.90
N PHE A 190 -35.59 -28.79 7.62
CA PHE A 190 -35.29 -29.96 8.46
C PHE A 190 -35.10 -29.61 9.96
N GLY A 191 -35.17 -28.34 10.34
CA GLY A 191 -35.28 -27.87 11.72
C GLY A 191 -34.16 -28.33 12.63
N GLU A 192 -32.98 -27.68 12.48
CA GLU A 192 -32.00 -27.57 13.55
C GLU A 192 -31.53 -26.11 13.70
#